data_b3b05aba1ada7d9e5e53e793576d4d38
#
_entry.id   b3b05aba1ada7d9e5e53e793576d4d38
#
_cell.length_a   1.000
_cell.length_b   1.000
_cell.length_c   1.000
_cell.angle_alpha   90.00
_cell.angle_beta   90.00
_cell.angle_gamma   90.00
#
_symmetry.space_group_name_H-M   'P 1'
#
loop_
_entity.id
_entity.type
_entity.pdbx_description
1 polymer ?
#
loop_
_entity_poly.entity_id
_entity_poly.type
_entity_poly.pdbx_seq_one_letter_code
_entity_poly.pdbx_strand_id
1 'polypeptide(L)'
;IFLTIATWYLYKREDVTLNKIGLNLNLKNWLLIPVGILIGGGAFLLAKYLRALYLGETINVNTQIDTKTILIAFYIILPTVAVEEFLFRGYLFKKTTELTSVTKANIIFSLLFMSIHVLDSQVLKNPGMIVLLVISIPVGHLMYATAFLKSKSILLPIGIHLGNNWATRHLVSTTDNNDSIFYVTDNVSFDTWPSFIAFVLLWNLLFLLVTFVIWKFDFTWFKNQLKQE
;
A
#
# COMPACT_ATOMS: atom_id res chain seq x y z
N ILE A 1 -17.29 7.07 -2.11
CA ILE A 1 -18.58 7.44 -1.49
C ILE A 1 -19.44 6.18 -1.29
N PHE A 2 -19.81 5.40 -2.34
CA PHE A 2 -20.68 4.23 -2.20
C PHE A 2 -20.19 3.20 -1.16
N LEU A 3 -18.89 2.82 -1.20
CA LEU A 3 -18.34 1.86 -0.25
C LEU A 3 -18.31 2.38 1.18
N THR A 4 -18.10 3.68 1.38
CA THR A 4 -18.16 4.28 2.72
C THR A 4 -19.59 4.24 3.26
N ILE A 5 -20.60 4.56 2.42
CA ILE A 5 -22.02 4.47 2.78
C ILE A 5 -22.42 3.02 3.06
N ALA A 6 -22.02 2.07 2.21
CA ALA A 6 -22.29 0.65 2.40
C ALA A 6 -21.67 0.13 3.71
N THR A 7 -20.41 0.48 3.97
CA THR A 7 -19.71 0.13 5.21
C THR A 7 -20.44 0.71 6.44
N TRP A 8 -20.82 1.99 6.37
CA TRP A 8 -21.59 2.62 7.44
C TRP A 8 -22.93 1.91 7.67
N TYR A 9 -23.68 1.63 6.59
CA TYR A 9 -24.97 0.94 6.69
C TYR A 9 -24.87 -0.45 7.32
N LEU A 10 -23.86 -1.24 6.90
CA LEU A 10 -23.64 -2.57 7.44
C LEU A 10 -23.28 -2.53 8.94
N TYR A 11 -22.41 -1.61 9.36
CA TYR A 11 -22.09 -1.44 10.77
C TYR A 11 -23.29 -0.92 11.58
N LYS A 12 -24.09 0.00 11.01
CA LYS A 12 -25.30 0.50 11.65
C LYS A 12 -26.29 -0.62 11.93
N ARG A 13 -26.42 -1.61 11.04
CA ARG A 13 -27.28 -2.79 11.26
C ARG A 13 -26.81 -3.72 12.39
N GLU A 14 -25.57 -3.60 12.80
CA GLU A 14 -24.97 -4.33 13.92
C GLU A 14 -24.87 -3.46 15.18
N ASP A 15 -25.53 -2.29 15.20
CA ASP A 15 -25.45 -1.30 16.30
C ASP A 15 -24.00 -0.86 16.60
N VAL A 16 -23.14 -0.83 15.56
CA VAL A 16 -21.73 -0.45 15.64
C VAL A 16 -21.49 0.80 14.79
N THR A 17 -20.55 1.63 15.23
CA THR A 17 -20.16 2.85 14.51
C THR A 17 -18.90 2.62 13.64
N LEU A 18 -18.62 3.56 12.73
CA LEU A 18 -17.39 3.56 11.93
C LEU A 18 -16.09 3.67 12.76
N ASN A 19 -16.20 3.99 14.06
CA ASN A 19 -15.08 3.93 15.00
C ASN A 19 -14.42 2.54 15.04
N LYS A 20 -15.16 1.48 14.72
CA LYS A 20 -14.64 0.10 14.68
C LYS A 20 -13.53 -0.08 13.64
N ILE A 21 -13.52 0.74 12.61
CA ILE A 21 -12.46 0.80 11.58
C ILE A 21 -11.62 2.08 11.68
N GLY A 22 -11.72 2.79 12.79
CA GLY A 22 -10.93 3.99 13.07
C GLY A 22 -11.37 5.24 12.31
N LEU A 23 -12.58 5.28 11.73
CA LEU A 23 -13.13 6.48 11.11
C LEU A 23 -13.84 7.33 12.17
N ASN A 24 -13.07 8.19 12.82
CA ASN A 24 -13.53 9.17 13.80
C ASN A 24 -12.87 10.53 13.53
N LEU A 25 -13.36 11.58 14.18
CA LEU A 25 -12.87 12.96 13.99
C LEU A 25 -11.61 13.28 14.81
N ASN A 26 -10.99 12.29 15.46
CA ASN A 26 -9.77 12.52 16.23
C ASN A 26 -8.58 12.85 15.32
N LEU A 27 -7.99 14.03 15.49
CA LEU A 27 -6.84 14.50 14.70
C LEU A 27 -5.67 13.50 14.70
N LYS A 28 -5.37 12.87 15.86
CA LYS A 28 -4.28 11.88 15.95
C LYS A 28 -4.51 10.66 15.08
N ASN A 29 -5.77 10.24 14.92
CA ASN A 29 -6.10 9.17 14.01
C ASN A 29 -5.87 9.59 12.55
N TRP A 30 -6.20 10.82 12.18
CA TRP A 30 -5.95 11.36 10.84
C TRP A 30 -4.46 11.52 10.52
N LEU A 31 -3.59 11.71 11.52
CA LEU A 31 -2.14 11.70 11.35
C LEU A 31 -1.59 10.34 10.87
N LEU A 32 -2.36 9.27 10.97
CA LEU A 32 -1.99 7.97 10.40
C LEU A 32 -1.89 8.00 8.87
N ILE A 33 -2.58 8.92 8.18
CA ILE A 33 -2.46 9.07 6.72
C ILE A 33 -1.04 9.55 6.34
N PRO A 34 -0.56 10.74 6.79
CA PRO A 34 0.80 11.18 6.43
C PRO A 34 1.89 10.23 6.94
N VAL A 35 1.73 9.62 8.13
CA VAL A 35 2.65 8.57 8.60
C VAL A 35 2.66 7.38 7.64
N GLY A 36 1.49 6.94 7.21
CA GLY A 36 1.38 5.86 6.21
C GLY A 36 2.03 6.23 4.87
N ILE A 37 1.81 7.46 4.38
CA ILE A 37 2.44 7.95 3.14
C ILE A 37 3.96 7.87 3.24
N LEU A 38 4.53 8.29 4.36
CA LEU A 38 5.98 8.21 4.59
C LEU A 38 6.48 6.76 4.64
N ILE A 39 5.74 5.86 5.27
CA ILE A 39 6.08 4.42 5.31
C ILE A 39 6.03 3.83 3.90
N GLY A 40 4.93 4.03 3.16
CA GLY A 40 4.74 3.45 1.83
C GLY A 40 5.71 4.02 0.79
N GLY A 41 5.84 5.35 0.76
CA GLY A 41 6.78 6.05 -0.13
C GLY A 41 8.23 5.73 0.19
N GLY A 42 8.61 5.71 1.48
CA GLY A 42 9.96 5.39 1.93
C GLY A 42 10.33 3.93 1.64
N ALA A 43 9.42 2.99 1.86
CA ALA A 43 9.63 1.58 1.52
C ALA A 43 9.85 1.40 0.00
N PHE A 44 9.05 2.10 -0.84
CA PHE A 44 9.22 2.06 -2.28
C PHE A 44 10.55 2.68 -2.73
N LEU A 45 10.92 3.83 -2.17
CA LEU A 45 12.20 4.48 -2.49
C LEU A 45 13.38 3.56 -2.15
N LEU A 46 13.35 2.94 -0.97
CA LEU A 46 14.38 1.99 -0.56
C LEU A 46 14.43 0.78 -1.49
N ALA A 47 13.26 0.24 -1.88
CA ALA A 47 13.19 -0.87 -2.82
C ALA A 47 13.78 -0.50 -4.20
N LYS A 48 13.50 0.70 -4.70
CA LYS A 48 14.08 1.22 -5.95
C LYS A 48 15.59 1.43 -5.84
N TYR A 49 16.06 1.94 -4.72
CA TYR A 49 17.49 2.10 -4.47
C TYR A 49 18.22 0.75 -4.45
N LEU A 50 17.67 -0.25 -3.74
CA LEU A 50 18.22 -1.60 -3.72
C LEU A 50 18.20 -2.26 -5.11
N ARG A 51 17.15 -2.01 -5.90
CA ARG A 51 17.09 -2.45 -7.30
C ARG A 51 18.20 -1.83 -8.12
N ALA A 52 18.40 -0.53 -7.99
CA ALA A 52 19.45 0.18 -8.72
C ALA A 52 20.84 -0.37 -8.35
N LEU A 53 21.10 -0.63 -7.07
CA LEU A 53 22.33 -1.28 -6.62
C LEU A 53 22.50 -2.69 -7.21
N TYR A 54 21.41 -3.46 -7.26
CA TYR A 54 21.45 -4.84 -7.77
C TYR A 54 21.72 -4.91 -9.28
N LEU A 55 21.18 -3.94 -10.05
CA LEU A 55 21.28 -3.91 -11.51
C LEU A 55 22.41 -2.99 -12.03
N GLY A 56 23.06 -2.21 -11.16
CA GLY A 56 24.04 -1.21 -11.58
C GLY A 56 23.41 0.04 -12.24
N GLU A 57 22.14 0.32 -11.95
CA GLU A 57 21.45 1.51 -12.44
C GLU A 57 21.86 2.76 -11.66
N THR A 58 21.80 3.93 -12.29
CA THR A 58 22.06 5.22 -11.65
C THR A 58 20.75 5.97 -11.36
N ILE A 59 20.54 6.39 -10.12
CA ILE A 59 19.43 7.24 -9.74
C ILE A 59 19.88 8.70 -9.74
N ASN A 60 19.21 9.53 -10.51
CA ASN A 60 19.48 10.95 -10.64
C ASN A 60 18.34 11.78 -10.06
N VAL A 61 18.67 13.00 -9.60
CA VAL A 61 17.66 13.97 -9.16
C VAL A 61 17.15 14.72 -10.40
N ASN A 62 15.83 14.82 -10.54
CA ASN A 62 15.25 15.64 -11.58
C ASN A 62 15.41 17.13 -11.22
N THR A 63 15.94 17.92 -12.16
CA THR A 63 16.15 19.36 -11.98
C THR A 63 14.99 20.22 -12.43
N GLN A 64 14.01 19.65 -13.16
CA GLN A 64 12.85 20.34 -13.70
C GLN A 64 11.56 19.66 -13.23
N ILE A 65 11.24 19.84 -11.93
CA ILE A 65 10.10 19.18 -11.29
C ILE A 65 8.83 20.03 -11.48
N ASP A 66 7.77 19.45 -12.05
CA ASP A 66 6.42 20.02 -11.95
C ASP A 66 5.79 19.65 -10.57
N THR A 67 6.11 20.48 -9.58
CA THR A 67 5.62 20.30 -8.21
C THR A 67 4.09 20.24 -8.16
N LYS A 68 3.37 20.96 -9.03
CA LYS A 68 1.90 20.97 -9.06
C LYS A 68 1.38 19.59 -9.45
N THR A 69 1.90 18.99 -10.51
CA THR A 69 1.52 17.64 -10.96
C THR A 69 1.80 16.60 -9.88
N ILE A 70 2.97 16.66 -9.26
CA ILE A 70 3.37 15.74 -8.18
C ILE A 70 2.43 15.82 -6.97
N LEU A 71 2.03 17.02 -6.54
CA LEU A 71 1.13 17.21 -5.41
C LEU A 71 -0.33 16.85 -5.74
N ILE A 72 -0.83 17.21 -6.93
CA ILE A 72 -2.17 16.86 -7.37
C ILE A 72 -2.34 15.34 -7.50
N ALA A 73 -1.27 14.61 -7.80
CA ALA A 73 -1.30 13.16 -7.91
C ALA A 73 -1.81 12.47 -6.63
N PHE A 74 -1.50 12.99 -5.44
CA PHE A 74 -2.07 12.45 -4.18
C PHE A 74 -3.61 12.52 -4.18
N TYR A 75 -4.17 13.63 -4.65
CA TYR A 75 -5.62 13.81 -4.73
C TYR A 75 -6.26 12.89 -5.78
N ILE A 76 -5.58 12.68 -6.91
CA ILE A 76 -6.08 11.82 -8.00
C ILE A 76 -6.01 10.33 -7.59
N ILE A 77 -4.97 9.90 -6.90
CA ILE A 77 -4.77 8.50 -6.50
C ILE A 77 -5.63 8.10 -5.29
N LEU A 78 -5.87 9.04 -4.36
CA LEU A 78 -6.58 8.77 -3.11
C LEU A 78 -7.94 8.08 -3.27
N PRO A 79 -8.84 8.47 -4.21
CA PRO A 79 -10.13 7.81 -4.38
C PRO A 79 -10.02 6.32 -4.71
N THR A 80 -9.11 5.95 -5.60
CA THR A 80 -8.89 4.54 -5.99
C THR A 80 -8.36 3.74 -4.81
N VAL A 81 -7.32 4.25 -4.13
CA VAL A 81 -6.76 3.64 -2.93
C VAL A 81 -7.82 3.49 -1.84
N ALA A 82 -8.63 4.52 -1.58
CA ALA A 82 -9.68 4.45 -0.57
C ALA A 82 -10.72 3.38 -0.93
N VAL A 83 -11.14 3.29 -2.19
CA VAL A 83 -12.06 2.24 -2.66
C VAL A 83 -11.48 0.85 -2.38
N GLU A 84 -10.22 0.62 -2.73
CA GLU A 84 -9.56 -0.67 -2.52
C GLU A 84 -9.43 -0.99 -1.02
N GLU A 85 -9.00 -0.03 -0.18
CA GLU A 85 -8.87 -0.28 1.25
C GLU A 85 -10.22 -0.54 1.93
N PHE A 86 -11.28 0.18 1.55
CA PHE A 86 -12.63 -0.11 2.07
C PHE A 86 -13.13 -1.48 1.63
N LEU A 87 -12.84 -1.91 0.41
CA LEU A 87 -13.26 -3.21 -0.10
C LEU A 87 -12.52 -4.36 0.58
N PHE A 88 -11.18 -4.24 0.68
CA PHE A 88 -10.29 -5.34 1.10
C PHE A 88 -9.92 -5.32 2.59
N ARG A 89 -10.11 -4.19 3.33
CA ARG A 89 -9.78 -4.04 4.76
C ARG A 89 -10.92 -3.39 5.57
N GLY A 90 -12.02 -3.03 4.90
CA GLY A 90 -13.21 -2.47 5.54
C GLY A 90 -14.07 -3.53 6.26
N TYR A 91 -15.37 -3.39 6.14
CA TYR A 91 -16.34 -4.24 6.84
C TYR A 91 -16.14 -5.73 6.54
N LEU A 92 -16.03 -6.13 5.26
CA LEU A 92 -15.96 -7.54 4.88
C LEU A 92 -14.74 -8.25 5.46
N PHE A 93 -13.57 -7.66 5.36
CA PHE A 93 -12.36 -8.22 5.95
C PHE A 93 -12.48 -8.34 7.46
N LYS A 94 -12.91 -7.26 8.12
CA LYS A 94 -13.08 -7.22 9.57
C LYS A 94 -14.07 -8.28 10.03
N LYS A 95 -15.21 -8.40 9.36
CA LYS A 95 -16.24 -9.41 9.67
C LYS A 95 -15.70 -10.83 9.45
N THR A 96 -14.97 -11.07 8.38
CA THR A 96 -14.33 -12.37 8.13
C THR A 96 -13.33 -12.74 9.21
N THR A 97 -12.54 -11.77 9.72
CA THR A 97 -11.62 -12.04 10.85
C THR A 97 -12.38 -12.44 12.14
N GLU A 98 -13.56 -11.89 12.37
CA GLU A 98 -14.40 -12.18 13.54
C GLU A 98 -15.10 -13.53 13.42
N LEU A 99 -15.59 -13.88 12.23
CA LEU A 99 -16.32 -15.13 11.98
C LEU A 99 -15.40 -16.34 11.79
N THR A 100 -14.14 -16.13 11.46
CA THR A 100 -13.21 -17.23 11.15
C THR A 100 -11.91 -17.11 11.93
N SER A 101 -10.89 -16.51 11.32
CA SER A 101 -9.61 -16.13 11.94
C SER A 101 -8.89 -15.08 11.10
N VAL A 102 -7.94 -14.38 11.72
CA VAL A 102 -7.07 -13.42 11.00
C VAL A 102 -6.33 -14.10 9.84
N THR A 103 -5.83 -15.33 10.05
CA THR A 103 -5.10 -16.09 9.01
C THR A 103 -6.00 -16.41 7.82
N LYS A 104 -7.19 -16.96 8.06
CA LYS A 104 -8.14 -17.28 6.98
C LYS A 104 -8.58 -16.04 6.22
N ALA A 105 -8.90 -14.95 6.93
CA ALA A 105 -9.23 -13.68 6.29
C ALA A 105 -8.09 -13.15 5.42
N ASN A 106 -6.84 -13.16 5.91
CA ASN A 106 -5.68 -12.76 5.12
C ASN A 106 -5.52 -13.61 3.85
N ILE A 107 -5.66 -14.92 3.93
CA ILE A 107 -5.55 -15.80 2.75
C ILE A 107 -6.63 -15.46 1.74
N ILE A 108 -7.91 -15.39 2.16
CA ILE A 108 -9.06 -15.13 1.28
C ILE A 108 -8.89 -13.77 0.58
N PHE A 109 -8.67 -12.70 1.35
CA PHE A 109 -8.60 -11.35 0.80
C PHE A 109 -7.30 -11.08 0.04
N SER A 110 -6.22 -11.77 0.37
CA SER A 110 -4.97 -11.77 -0.40
C SER A 110 -5.18 -12.34 -1.80
N LEU A 111 -5.84 -13.50 -1.89
CA LEU A 111 -6.15 -14.14 -3.18
C LEU A 111 -7.13 -13.29 -4.00
N LEU A 112 -8.17 -12.73 -3.39
CA LEU A 112 -9.10 -11.84 -4.08
C LEU A 112 -8.40 -10.57 -4.60
N PHE A 113 -7.55 -9.95 -3.76
CA PHE A 113 -6.82 -8.74 -4.15
C PHE A 113 -5.81 -9.03 -5.27
N MET A 114 -5.12 -10.16 -5.19
CA MET A 114 -4.23 -10.64 -6.26
C MET A 114 -5.00 -10.87 -7.56
N SER A 115 -6.16 -11.54 -7.48
CA SER A 115 -6.95 -11.90 -8.67
C SER A 115 -7.38 -10.68 -9.48
N ILE A 116 -7.86 -9.60 -8.85
CA ILE A 116 -8.28 -8.39 -9.58
C ILE A 116 -7.11 -7.67 -10.28
N HIS A 117 -5.87 -7.84 -9.80
CA HIS A 117 -4.68 -7.26 -10.42
C HIS A 117 -4.11 -8.16 -11.52
N VAL A 118 -4.07 -9.48 -11.30
CA VAL A 118 -3.49 -10.43 -12.27
C VAL A 118 -4.42 -10.66 -13.47
N LEU A 119 -5.73 -10.58 -13.27
CA LEU A 119 -6.73 -10.76 -14.34
C LEU A 119 -6.87 -9.54 -15.27
N ASP A 120 -6.10 -8.47 -15.03
CA ASP A 120 -6.02 -7.36 -15.98
C ASP A 120 -5.48 -7.83 -17.33
N SER A 121 -6.13 -7.40 -18.41
CA SER A 121 -5.82 -7.86 -19.77
C SER A 121 -4.39 -7.51 -20.23
N GLN A 122 -3.79 -6.45 -19.71
CA GLN A 122 -2.41 -6.06 -20.02
C GLN A 122 -1.42 -6.89 -19.22
N VAL A 123 -1.75 -7.21 -17.97
CA VAL A 123 -0.94 -8.07 -17.11
C VAL A 123 -0.88 -9.50 -17.70
N LEU A 124 -2.02 -10.04 -18.12
CA LEU A 124 -2.09 -11.39 -18.71
C LEU A 124 -1.23 -11.57 -19.97
N LYS A 125 -0.90 -10.49 -20.68
CA LYS A 125 -0.01 -10.51 -21.85
C LYS A 125 1.48 -10.50 -21.48
N ASN A 126 1.83 -10.28 -20.20
CA ASN A 126 3.21 -10.13 -19.76
C ASN A 126 3.55 -11.14 -18.64
N PRO A 127 4.22 -12.26 -18.95
CA PRO A 127 4.56 -13.28 -17.96
C PRO A 127 5.37 -12.75 -16.78
N GLY A 128 6.26 -11.78 -17.00
CA GLY A 128 7.04 -11.14 -15.93
C GLY A 128 6.13 -10.37 -14.96
N MET A 129 5.14 -9.65 -15.49
CA MET A 129 4.15 -8.95 -14.64
C MET A 129 3.29 -9.93 -13.85
N ILE A 130 2.90 -11.06 -14.44
CA ILE A 130 2.15 -12.10 -13.72
C ILE A 130 2.96 -12.59 -12.53
N VAL A 131 4.23 -13.00 -12.73
CA VAL A 131 5.11 -13.49 -11.66
C VAL A 131 5.30 -12.42 -10.59
N LEU A 132 5.57 -11.17 -10.98
CA LEU A 132 5.72 -10.07 -10.05
C LEU A 132 4.46 -9.88 -9.19
N LEU A 133 3.28 -9.80 -9.79
CA LEU A 133 2.03 -9.50 -9.10
C LEU A 133 1.51 -10.67 -8.25
N VAL A 134 1.68 -11.91 -8.70
CA VAL A 134 1.30 -13.12 -7.93
C VAL A 134 2.05 -13.16 -6.59
N ILE A 135 3.28 -12.64 -6.53
CA ILE A 135 4.06 -12.59 -5.30
C ILE A 135 3.83 -11.27 -4.54
N SER A 136 3.91 -10.13 -5.24
CA SER A 136 3.92 -8.82 -4.59
C SER A 136 2.56 -8.36 -4.07
N ILE A 137 1.46 -8.70 -4.74
CA ILE A 137 0.12 -8.31 -4.26
C ILE A 137 -0.25 -8.99 -2.94
N PRO A 138 -0.02 -10.31 -2.73
CA PRO A 138 -0.20 -10.94 -1.43
C PRO A 138 0.65 -10.33 -0.31
N VAL A 139 1.91 -10.01 -0.60
CA VAL A 139 2.81 -9.34 0.37
C VAL A 139 2.31 -7.94 0.71
N GLY A 140 1.91 -7.15 -0.30
CA GLY A 140 1.28 -5.84 -0.11
C GLY A 140 -0.01 -5.93 0.71
N HIS A 141 -0.88 -6.90 0.40
CA HIS A 141 -2.09 -7.15 1.19
C HIS A 141 -1.75 -7.41 2.66
N LEU A 142 -0.77 -8.28 2.94
CA LEU A 142 -0.36 -8.60 4.31
C LEU A 142 0.13 -7.34 5.06
N MET A 143 0.90 -6.48 4.40
CA MET A 143 1.37 -5.21 4.97
C MET A 143 0.19 -4.30 5.33
N TYR A 144 -0.76 -4.09 4.43
CA TYR A 144 -1.92 -3.22 4.66
C TYR A 144 -2.87 -3.81 5.71
N ALA A 145 -3.12 -5.13 5.67
CA ALA A 145 -3.94 -5.81 6.68
C ALA A 145 -3.29 -5.76 8.08
N THR A 146 -1.97 -5.94 8.17
CA THR A 146 -1.23 -5.79 9.43
C THR A 146 -1.32 -4.36 9.95
N ALA A 147 -1.16 -3.36 9.08
CA ALA A 147 -1.31 -1.95 9.44
C ALA A 147 -2.72 -1.66 10.00
N PHE A 148 -3.77 -2.15 9.34
CA PHE A 148 -5.15 -2.04 9.81
C PHE A 148 -5.37 -2.69 11.18
N LEU A 149 -4.96 -3.94 11.33
CA LEU A 149 -5.17 -4.71 12.55
C LEU A 149 -4.41 -4.14 13.76
N LYS A 150 -3.19 -3.64 13.54
CA LYS A 150 -2.33 -3.07 14.59
C LYS A 150 -2.76 -1.65 14.98
N SER A 151 -3.02 -0.79 14.01
CA SER A 151 -3.47 0.58 14.28
C SER A 151 -4.96 0.63 14.69
N LYS A 152 -5.75 -0.40 14.36
CA LYS A 152 -7.23 -0.40 14.44
C LYS A 152 -7.86 0.75 13.65
N SER A 153 -7.22 1.20 12.60
CA SER A 153 -7.67 2.30 11.76
C SER A 153 -7.40 1.99 10.29
N ILE A 154 -8.40 2.20 9.45
CA ILE A 154 -8.26 2.07 8.00
C ILE A 154 -7.39 3.20 7.41
N LEU A 155 -7.17 4.29 8.16
CA LEU A 155 -6.40 5.44 7.69
C LEU A 155 -4.91 5.12 7.53
N LEU A 156 -4.35 4.23 8.35
CA LEU A 156 -2.94 3.84 8.19
C LEU A 156 -2.70 3.07 6.89
N PRO A 157 -3.43 1.97 6.57
CA PRO A 157 -3.26 1.30 5.28
C PRO A 157 -3.60 2.19 4.09
N ILE A 158 -4.61 3.08 4.18
CA ILE A 158 -4.86 4.09 3.13
C ILE A 158 -3.61 4.94 2.92
N GLY A 159 -2.97 5.43 3.98
CA GLY A 159 -1.74 6.21 3.87
C GLY A 159 -0.59 5.43 3.24
N ILE A 160 -0.33 4.20 3.70
CA ILE A 160 0.75 3.35 3.18
C ILE A 160 0.52 3.05 1.69
N HIS A 161 -0.69 2.67 1.33
CA HIS A 161 -1.06 2.35 -0.05
C HIS A 161 -0.97 3.58 -0.97
N LEU A 162 -1.48 4.72 -0.49
CA LEU A 162 -1.38 6.00 -1.21
C LEU A 162 0.09 6.40 -1.43
N GLY A 163 0.92 6.31 -0.40
CA GLY A 163 2.35 6.62 -0.48
C GLY A 163 3.08 5.68 -1.44
N ASN A 164 2.78 4.39 -1.42
CA ASN A 164 3.36 3.42 -2.35
C ASN A 164 2.93 3.69 -3.81
N ASN A 165 1.64 3.88 -4.07
CA ASN A 165 1.13 4.14 -5.42
C ASN A 165 1.60 5.50 -5.98
N TRP A 166 1.68 6.52 -5.13
CA TRP A 166 2.25 7.81 -5.51
C TRP A 166 3.75 7.66 -5.84
N ALA A 167 4.50 6.98 -4.98
CA ALA A 167 5.95 6.80 -5.16
C ALA A 167 6.27 5.99 -6.42
N THR A 168 5.43 5.01 -6.79
CA THR A 168 5.57 4.23 -8.02
C THR A 168 5.52 5.11 -9.28
N ARG A 169 4.80 6.23 -9.22
CA ARG A 169 4.56 7.09 -10.39
C ARG A 169 5.38 8.37 -10.37
N HIS A 170 5.58 8.96 -9.17
CA HIS A 170 6.09 10.33 -9.02
C HIS A 170 7.34 10.44 -8.15
N LEU A 171 7.80 9.37 -7.51
CA LEU A 171 9.03 9.41 -6.73
C LEU A 171 10.24 9.04 -7.57
N VAL A 172 10.20 7.88 -8.27
CA VAL A 172 11.31 7.40 -9.10
C VAL A 172 10.74 6.88 -10.42
N SER A 173 10.94 7.63 -11.50
CA SER A 173 10.56 7.22 -12.86
C SER A 173 11.68 6.44 -13.55
N THR A 174 11.33 5.81 -14.68
CA THR A 174 12.29 5.15 -15.58
C THR A 174 12.72 6.05 -16.74
N THR A 175 12.20 7.26 -16.80
CA THR A 175 12.48 8.26 -17.83
C THR A 175 12.69 9.61 -17.19
N ASP A 176 13.54 10.43 -17.77
CA ASP A 176 13.70 11.83 -17.39
C ASP A 176 12.47 12.61 -17.87
N ASN A 177 11.55 12.85 -16.92
CA ASN A 177 10.32 13.61 -17.14
C ASN A 177 10.05 14.52 -15.94
N ASN A 178 9.25 15.57 -16.12
CA ASN A 178 9.03 16.60 -15.11
C ASN A 178 8.05 16.15 -14.00
N ASP A 179 7.50 14.95 -14.07
CA ASP A 179 6.46 14.45 -13.16
C ASP A 179 6.98 13.50 -12.07
N SER A 180 8.29 13.39 -11.90
CA SER A 180 8.93 12.61 -10.84
C SER A 180 10.09 13.34 -10.18
N ILE A 181 10.39 13.00 -8.92
CA ILE A 181 11.48 13.63 -8.15
C ILE A 181 12.84 13.07 -8.56
N PHE A 182 12.89 11.76 -8.81
CA PHE A 182 14.08 11.05 -9.26
C PHE A 182 13.79 10.33 -10.57
N TYR A 183 14.83 10.06 -11.34
CA TYR A 183 14.75 9.19 -12.51
C TYR A 183 15.95 8.26 -12.57
N VAL A 184 15.77 7.12 -13.25
CA VAL A 184 16.81 6.12 -13.44
C VAL A 184 17.38 6.26 -14.85
N THR A 185 18.70 6.39 -14.94
CA THR A 185 19.45 6.19 -16.20
C THR A 185 19.98 4.76 -16.25
N ASP A 186 20.34 4.33 -17.47
CA ASP A 186 20.86 2.97 -17.70
C ASP A 186 19.87 1.87 -17.25
N ASN A 187 18.57 2.10 -17.56
CA ASN A 187 17.50 1.17 -17.18
C ASN A 187 17.79 -0.23 -17.73
N VAL A 188 18.17 -1.15 -16.83
CA VAL A 188 18.61 -2.51 -17.17
C VAL A 188 17.42 -3.45 -17.12
N SER A 189 17.22 -4.25 -18.17
CA SER A 189 16.31 -5.37 -18.16
C SER A 189 16.96 -6.61 -17.54
N PHE A 190 16.14 -7.51 -17.02
CA PHE A 190 16.65 -8.78 -16.50
C PHE A 190 16.97 -9.73 -17.66
N ASP A 191 18.21 -10.19 -17.75
CA ASP A 191 18.67 -11.07 -18.83
C ASP A 191 18.14 -12.50 -18.69
N THR A 192 17.79 -12.94 -17.49
CA THR A 192 17.37 -14.30 -17.21
C THR A 192 16.21 -14.36 -16.19
N TRP A 193 15.38 -15.40 -16.29
CA TRP A 193 14.33 -15.67 -15.32
C TRP A 193 14.85 -15.84 -13.89
N PRO A 194 15.95 -16.59 -13.61
CA PRO A 194 16.49 -16.67 -12.25
C PRO A 194 16.86 -15.31 -11.65
N SER A 195 17.51 -14.42 -12.42
CA SER A 195 17.85 -13.07 -11.96
C SER A 195 16.59 -12.25 -11.64
N PHE A 196 15.58 -12.30 -12.51
CA PHE A 196 14.30 -11.64 -12.27
C PHE A 196 13.59 -12.17 -11.03
N ILE A 197 13.51 -13.49 -10.87
CA ILE A 197 12.86 -14.11 -9.69
C ILE A 197 13.61 -13.75 -8.40
N ALA A 198 14.94 -13.78 -8.41
CA ALA A 198 15.76 -13.36 -7.27
C ALA A 198 15.45 -11.90 -6.88
N PHE A 199 15.37 -11.01 -7.86
CA PHE A 199 14.97 -9.62 -7.64
C PHE A 199 13.55 -9.54 -7.02
N VAL A 200 12.56 -10.24 -7.58
CA VAL A 200 11.18 -10.23 -7.05
C VAL A 200 11.14 -10.71 -5.60
N LEU A 201 11.92 -11.73 -5.26
CA LEU A 201 12.00 -12.22 -3.87
C LEU A 201 12.66 -11.21 -2.94
N LEU A 202 13.78 -10.59 -3.34
CA LEU A 202 14.44 -9.53 -2.55
C LEU A 202 13.55 -8.31 -2.35
N TRP A 203 12.87 -7.87 -3.41
CA TRP A 203 11.89 -6.80 -3.37
C TRP A 203 10.80 -7.08 -2.32
N ASN A 204 10.22 -8.27 -2.35
CA ASN A 204 9.16 -8.66 -1.45
C ASN A 204 9.66 -8.91 -0.02
N LEU A 205 10.89 -9.37 0.16
CA LEU A 205 11.51 -9.49 1.49
C LEU A 205 11.58 -8.13 2.20
N LEU A 206 11.91 -7.05 1.49
CA LEU A 206 11.90 -5.71 2.06
C LEU A 206 10.49 -5.32 2.57
N PHE A 207 9.43 -5.54 1.77
CA PHE A 207 8.06 -5.24 2.20
C PHE A 207 7.60 -6.13 3.36
N LEU A 208 8.08 -7.38 3.44
CA LEU A 208 7.86 -8.23 4.61
C LEU A 208 8.58 -7.70 5.85
N LEU A 209 9.80 -7.15 5.72
CA LEU A 209 10.50 -6.49 6.82
C LEU A 209 9.76 -5.24 7.29
N VAL A 210 9.25 -4.42 6.36
CA VAL A 210 8.38 -3.28 6.72
C VAL A 210 7.12 -3.75 7.44
N THR A 211 6.49 -4.83 6.96
CA THR A 211 5.34 -5.45 7.62
C THR A 211 5.69 -5.91 9.05
N PHE A 212 6.85 -6.51 9.24
CA PHE A 212 7.32 -6.91 10.56
C PHE A 212 7.54 -5.72 11.49
N VAL A 213 8.11 -4.62 11.00
CA VAL A 213 8.27 -3.38 11.77
C VAL A 213 6.90 -2.83 12.18
N ILE A 214 5.94 -2.76 11.25
CA ILE A 214 4.55 -2.33 11.55
C ILE A 214 3.92 -3.26 12.60
N TRP A 215 4.12 -4.57 12.49
CA TRP A 215 3.59 -5.53 13.45
C TRP A 215 4.16 -5.36 14.86
N LYS A 216 5.45 -5.03 14.97
CA LYS A 216 6.13 -4.76 16.25
C LYS A 216 5.84 -3.39 16.83
N PHE A 217 5.46 -2.42 15.99
CA PHE A 217 5.24 -1.04 16.43
C PHE A 217 4.02 -0.93 17.36
N ASP A 218 4.15 -0.14 18.41
CA ASP A 218 3.06 0.15 19.33
C ASP A 218 2.29 1.42 18.91
N PHE A 219 1.07 1.23 18.44
CA PHE A 219 0.17 2.32 18.04
C PHE A 219 -0.68 2.86 19.18
N THR A 220 -0.44 2.47 20.44
CA THR A 220 -1.23 2.94 21.60
C THR A 220 -1.11 4.44 21.81
N TRP A 221 0.05 5.04 21.43
CA TRP A 221 0.24 6.48 21.47
C TRP A 221 -0.85 7.24 20.68
N PHE A 222 -1.29 6.72 19.55
CA PHE A 222 -2.38 7.29 18.75
C PHE A 222 -3.77 7.07 19.38
N LYS A 223 -3.91 6.20 20.39
CA LYS A 223 -5.17 5.81 21.03
C LYS A 223 -5.38 6.41 22.40
N ASN A 224 -4.32 6.58 23.21
CA ASN A 224 -4.42 6.90 24.64
C ASN A 224 -4.99 8.29 24.96
N GLN A 225 -5.38 9.05 23.95
CA GLN A 225 -6.06 10.34 24.14
C GLN A 225 -7.58 10.27 23.91
N LEU A 226 -8.12 9.09 23.58
CA LEU A 226 -9.57 8.88 23.46
C LEU A 226 -10.26 8.65 24.81
N LYS A 227 -9.49 8.49 25.91
CA LYS A 227 -10.02 8.24 27.25
C LYS A 227 -10.09 9.47 28.13
N GLN A 228 -9.67 10.65 27.64
CA GLN A 228 -9.63 11.89 28.44
C GLN A 228 -10.68 12.93 28.01
N GLU A 229 -11.58 12.58 27.09
CA GLU A 229 -12.80 13.32 26.75
C GLU A 229 -14.02 12.41 26.96
#